data_8cde0f505f15c4a61223130e1a74947f
#
_entry.id   8cde0f505f15c4a61223130e1a74947f
#
_cell.length_a   1.000
_cell.length_b   1.000
_cell.length_c   1.000
_cell.angle_alpha   90.00
_cell.angle_beta   90.00
_cell.angle_gamma   90.00
#
_symmetry.space_group_name_H-M   'P 1'
#
loop_
_entity.id
_entity.type
_entity.pdbx_description
1 polymer ?
#
loop_
_entity_poly.entity_id
_entity_poly.type
_entity_poly.pdbx_seq_one_letter_code
_entity_poly.pdbx_strand_id
1 'polypeptide(L)'
;MTHIEQSDHLRRDLLAHRNQIEALLDRLERGLSCVELLNGVHDCHRELGQIRAGLLVEHLHHHLAEEDDRSRRDQAAQEIAALFLDNP
;
A
#
# COMPACT_ATOMS: atom_id res chain seq x y z
N MET A 1 9.47 -19.68 5.88
CA MET A 1 8.44 -18.83 6.46
C MET A 1 8.17 -17.62 5.60
N THR A 2 7.02 -17.64 4.97
CA THR A 2 6.58 -16.62 4.04
C THR A 2 6.48 -15.24 4.66
N HIS A 3 6.19 -15.16 5.96
CA HIS A 3 6.03 -13.89 6.66
C HIS A 3 7.30 -13.02 6.67
N ILE A 4 8.47 -13.64 6.75
CA ILE A 4 9.73 -12.91 6.79
C ILE A 4 10.01 -12.24 5.45
N GLU A 5 9.82 -12.97 4.34
CA GLU A 5 10.02 -12.44 3.00
C GLU A 5 9.06 -11.32 2.67
N GLN A 6 7.79 -11.49 3.03
CA GLN A 6 6.76 -10.47 2.84
C GLN A 6 7.07 -9.24 3.66
N SER A 7 7.54 -9.42 4.89
CA SER A 7 7.93 -8.30 5.76
C SER A 7 9.10 -7.52 5.19
N ASP A 8 10.08 -8.20 4.58
CA ASP A 8 11.22 -7.54 3.96
C ASP A 8 10.82 -6.71 2.74
N HIS A 9 9.94 -7.23 1.90
CA HIS A 9 9.39 -6.47 0.76
C HIS A 9 8.62 -5.26 1.22
N LEU A 10 7.73 -5.45 2.16
CA LEU A 10 6.94 -4.37 2.73
C LEU A 10 7.83 -3.32 3.35
N ARG A 11 8.83 -3.74 4.10
CA ARG A 11 9.78 -2.85 4.73
C ARG A 11 10.53 -1.99 3.70
N ARG A 12 10.99 -2.60 2.61
CA ARG A 12 11.67 -1.88 1.52
C ARG A 12 10.74 -0.86 0.89
N ASP A 13 9.51 -1.26 0.61
CA ASP A 13 8.52 -0.38 -0.02
C ASP A 13 8.19 0.80 0.88
N LEU A 14 8.01 0.56 2.18
CA LEU A 14 7.72 1.62 3.13
C LEU A 14 8.93 2.54 3.36
N LEU A 15 10.15 1.99 3.35
CA LEU A 15 11.36 2.80 3.45
C LEU A 15 11.52 3.69 2.22
N ALA A 16 11.28 3.16 1.03
CA ALA A 16 11.31 3.94 -0.20
C ALA A 16 10.27 5.06 -0.17
N HIS A 17 9.06 4.76 0.32
CA HIS A 17 8.00 5.74 0.45
C HIS A 17 8.34 6.82 1.48
N ARG A 18 8.95 6.42 2.60
CA ARG A 18 9.44 7.37 3.61
C ARG A 18 10.47 8.33 3.01
N ASN A 19 11.42 7.80 2.22
CA ASN A 19 12.43 8.61 1.57
C ASN A 19 11.79 9.60 0.58
N GLN A 20 10.74 9.19 -0.11
CA GLN A 20 9.98 10.05 -1.01
C GLN A 20 9.33 11.21 -0.25
N ILE A 21 8.72 10.91 0.90
CA ILE A 21 8.09 11.93 1.75
C ILE A 21 9.14 12.90 2.30
N GLU A 22 10.28 12.39 2.73
CA GLU A 22 11.39 13.22 3.22
C GLU A 22 11.90 14.15 2.12
N ALA A 23 12.03 13.65 0.90
CA ALA A 23 12.44 14.47 -0.24
C ALA A 23 11.42 15.56 -0.54
N LEU A 24 10.14 15.25 -0.43
CA LEU A 24 9.07 16.24 -0.62
C LEU A 24 9.12 17.32 0.47
N LEU A 25 9.33 16.91 1.71
CA LEU A 25 9.46 17.84 2.84
C LEU A 25 10.66 18.76 2.65
N ASP A 26 11.78 18.23 2.21
CA ASP A 26 13.00 19.00 1.94
C ASP A 26 12.74 20.05 0.83
N ARG A 27 12.05 19.67 -0.22
CA ARG A 27 11.66 20.58 -1.30
C ARG A 27 10.69 21.66 -0.82
N LEU A 28 9.78 21.29 0.05
CA LEU A 28 8.86 22.26 0.66
C LEU A 28 9.62 23.33 1.45
N GLU A 29 10.61 22.93 2.21
CA GLU A 29 11.46 23.85 2.98
C GLU A 29 12.29 24.77 2.08
N ARG A 30 12.61 24.33 0.86
CA ARG A 30 13.34 25.11 -0.13
C ARG A 30 12.47 26.06 -0.96
N GLY A 31 11.16 26.03 -0.77
CA GLY A 31 10.25 26.92 -1.46
C GLY A 31 9.49 26.28 -2.62
N LEU A 32 8.84 25.16 -2.34
CA LEU A 32 8.00 24.48 -3.31
C LEU A 32 6.71 25.27 -3.54
N SER A 33 6.25 25.37 -4.79
CA SER A 33 4.98 26.00 -5.11
C SER A 33 3.81 25.12 -4.64
N CYS A 34 2.63 25.73 -4.48
CA CYS A 34 1.43 25.03 -4.08
C CYS A 34 1.07 23.90 -5.06
N VAL A 35 1.20 24.15 -6.36
CA VAL A 35 0.91 23.15 -7.41
C VAL A 35 1.90 21.99 -7.32
N GLU A 36 3.18 22.27 -7.16
CA GLU A 36 4.20 21.25 -7.01
C GLU A 36 3.98 20.42 -5.74
N LEU A 37 3.58 21.07 -4.65
CA LEU A 37 3.27 20.38 -3.40
C LEU A 37 2.08 19.44 -3.57
N LEU A 38 1.00 19.91 -4.21
CA LEU A 38 -0.18 19.09 -4.47
C LEU A 38 0.17 17.87 -5.33
N ASN A 39 0.99 18.05 -6.35
CA ASN A 39 1.43 16.95 -7.22
C ASN A 39 2.30 15.95 -6.46
N GLY A 40 3.20 16.45 -5.61
CA GLY A 40 4.05 15.61 -4.79
C GLY A 40 3.27 14.78 -3.79
N VAL A 41 2.28 15.39 -3.14
CA VAL A 41 1.38 14.68 -2.20
C VAL A 41 0.55 13.63 -2.95
N HIS A 42 0.06 13.98 -4.14
CA HIS A 42 -0.69 13.04 -4.97
C HIS A 42 0.16 11.81 -5.34
N ASP A 43 1.41 12.03 -5.73
CA ASP A 43 2.32 10.93 -6.08
C ASP A 43 2.62 10.04 -4.87
N CYS A 44 2.83 10.62 -3.69
CA CYS A 44 3.01 9.88 -2.44
C CYS A 44 1.77 9.05 -2.11
N HIS A 45 0.61 9.64 -2.26
CA HIS A 45 -0.67 8.96 -2.01
C HIS A 45 -0.85 7.77 -2.95
N ARG A 46 -0.56 7.96 -4.23
CA ARG A 46 -0.65 6.89 -5.23
C ARG A 46 0.29 5.74 -4.92
N GLU A 47 1.54 6.02 -4.55
CA GLU A 47 2.51 4.98 -4.21
C GLU A 47 2.11 4.23 -2.96
N LEU A 48 1.61 4.91 -1.94
CA LEU A 48 1.10 4.25 -0.74
C LEU A 48 -0.10 3.36 -1.07
N GLY A 49 -0.96 3.81 -1.99
CA GLY A 49 -2.06 3.00 -2.48
C GLY A 49 -1.60 1.73 -3.18
N GLN A 50 -0.51 1.78 -3.93
CA GLN A 50 0.08 0.61 -4.58
C GLN A 50 0.63 -0.39 -3.55
N ILE A 51 1.28 0.10 -2.50
CA ILE A 51 1.77 -0.73 -1.40
C ILE A 51 0.59 -1.43 -0.72
N ARG A 52 -0.47 -0.70 -0.44
CA ARG A 52 -1.69 -1.22 0.15
C ARG A 52 -2.32 -2.30 -0.72
N ALA A 53 -2.42 -2.04 -2.02
CA ALA A 53 -2.97 -3.01 -2.98
C ALA A 53 -2.14 -4.29 -3.02
N GLY A 54 -0.83 -4.17 -3.00
CA GLY A 54 0.08 -5.32 -2.95
C GLY A 54 -0.12 -6.16 -1.70
N LEU A 55 -0.28 -5.52 -0.55
CA LEU A 55 -0.56 -6.20 0.72
C LEU A 55 -1.89 -6.95 0.69
N LEU A 56 -2.92 -6.34 0.10
CA LEU A 56 -4.23 -6.97 -0.02
C LEU A 56 -4.17 -8.21 -0.90
N VAL A 57 -3.43 -8.14 -2.01
CA VAL A 57 -3.25 -9.28 -2.91
C VAL A 57 -2.50 -10.41 -2.19
N GLU A 58 -1.42 -10.10 -1.48
CA GLU A 58 -0.68 -11.10 -0.72
C GLU A 58 -1.53 -11.74 0.37
N HIS A 59 -2.31 -10.93 1.06
CA HIS A 59 -3.24 -11.40 2.09
C HIS A 59 -4.26 -12.37 1.50
N LEU A 60 -4.83 -12.03 0.36
CA LEU A 60 -5.78 -12.90 -0.35
C LEU A 60 -5.14 -14.22 -0.75
N HIS A 61 -3.96 -14.17 -1.35
CA HIS A 61 -3.23 -15.38 -1.76
C HIS A 61 -2.94 -16.29 -0.57
N HIS A 62 -2.51 -15.70 0.54
CA HIS A 62 -2.22 -16.43 1.75
C HIS A 62 -3.47 -17.14 2.28
N HIS A 63 -4.58 -16.45 2.35
CA HIS A 63 -5.85 -17.01 2.79
C HIS A 63 -6.34 -18.12 1.86
N LEU A 64 -6.28 -17.91 0.57
CA LEU A 64 -6.72 -18.91 -0.41
C LEU A 64 -5.86 -20.16 -0.40
N ALA A 65 -4.57 -20.03 -0.11
CA ALA A 65 -3.67 -21.16 -0.03
C ALA A 65 -3.91 -22.01 1.21
N GLU A 66 -4.32 -21.41 2.33
CA GLU A 66 -4.53 -22.10 3.59
C GLU A 66 -5.96 -22.63 3.78
N GLU A 67 -6.91 -22.07 3.06
CA GLU A 67 -8.32 -22.33 3.29
C GLU A 67 -8.96 -23.03 2.10
N ASP A 68 -9.38 -24.27 2.32
CA ASP A 68 -10.17 -25.02 1.35
C ASP A 68 -11.66 -24.68 1.42
N ASP A 69 -12.07 -23.93 2.41
CA ASP A 69 -13.45 -23.58 2.61
C ASP A 69 -13.87 -22.44 1.68
N ARG A 70 -14.82 -22.75 0.81
CA ARG A 70 -15.35 -21.81 -0.17
C ARG A 70 -15.96 -20.56 0.47
N SER A 71 -16.62 -20.76 1.61
CA SER A 71 -17.25 -19.66 2.37
C SER A 71 -16.20 -18.66 2.84
N ARG A 72 -15.06 -19.13 3.28
CA ARG A 72 -13.97 -18.27 3.74
C ARG A 72 -13.28 -17.55 2.60
N ARG A 73 -13.18 -18.18 1.43
CA ARG A 73 -12.68 -17.52 0.22
C ARG A 73 -13.58 -16.37 -0.18
N ASP A 74 -14.89 -16.59 -0.16
CA ASP A 74 -15.88 -15.57 -0.48
C ASP A 74 -15.83 -14.43 0.52
N GLN A 75 -15.66 -14.74 1.79
CA GLN A 75 -15.52 -13.73 2.84
C GLN A 75 -14.25 -12.89 2.65
N ALA A 76 -13.13 -13.52 2.35
CA ALA A 76 -11.88 -12.81 2.09
C ALA A 76 -12.00 -11.89 0.89
N ALA A 77 -12.65 -12.36 -0.18
CA ALA A 77 -12.90 -11.54 -1.36
C ALA A 77 -13.79 -10.34 -1.05
N GLN A 78 -14.81 -10.53 -0.24
CA GLN A 78 -15.71 -9.46 0.19
C GLN A 78 -14.98 -8.43 1.07
N GLU A 79 -14.12 -8.88 1.97
CA GLU A 79 -13.31 -7.99 2.82
C GLU A 79 -12.40 -7.11 1.98
N ILE A 80 -11.74 -7.68 0.99
CA ILE A 80 -10.86 -6.94 0.09
C ILE A 80 -11.66 -5.96 -0.74
N ALA A 81 -12.78 -6.37 -1.30
CA ALA A 81 -13.64 -5.48 -2.07
C ALA A 81 -14.13 -4.31 -1.22
N ALA A 82 -14.51 -4.55 0.03
CA ALA A 82 -14.94 -3.50 0.95
C ALA A 82 -13.82 -2.49 1.21
N LEU A 83 -12.59 -2.96 1.39
CA LEU A 83 -11.44 -2.08 1.61
C LEU A 83 -11.16 -1.19 0.39
N PHE A 84 -11.31 -1.72 -0.82
CA PHE A 84 -11.17 -0.93 -2.03
C PHE A 84 -12.29 0.09 -2.20
N LEU A 85 -13.51 -0.27 -1.85
CA LEU A 85 -14.66 0.63 -1.95
C LEU A 85 -14.63 1.76 -0.93
N ASP A 86 -14.15 1.48 0.27
CA ASP A 86 -14.06 2.47 1.35
C ASP A 86 -12.95 3.48 1.17
N ASN A 87 -12.09 3.27 0.19
CA ASN A 87 -10.95 4.15 -0.06
C ASN A 87 -10.98 4.65 -1.50
N PRO A 88 -11.72 5.73 -1.74
CA PRO A 88 -11.83 6.33 -3.08
C PRO A 88 -10.51 6.90 -3.60
#